data_a539e9ff29d81b7b39423c5557d93269
#
_entry.id   a539e9ff29d81b7b39423c5557d93269
#
_cell.length_a   1.000
_cell.length_b   1.000
_cell.length_c   1.000
_cell.angle_alpha   90.00
_cell.angle_beta   90.00
_cell.angle_gamma   90.00
#
_symmetry.space_group_name_H-M   'P 1'
#
loop_
_entity.id
_entity.type
_entity.pdbx_description
1 polymer ?
#
loop_
_entity_poly.entity_id
_entity_poly.type
_entity_poly.pdbx_seq_one_letter_code
_entity_poly.pdbx_strand_id
1 'polypeptide(L)'
;SFPTRRSSDLIAIPVSADKMIIRRKIMSSFKNADAGVIVDHLIKTIQEQRDYLSEIDGKIGDGDHGINMNKGVTMCEDKLKGQTYNMSEGLCALGETLLEDIGGSMGPLYGLLFDELSAASEDQEDIDVEVFGKMITGAAEGIQEISPAKLGDKTLLDTLIPAKEAFIIAKEAGKDFSECLDAMRDAAKKGWESTKDMIAKIGRSSRLGERSRGVLDAGATSCYFILDCLASSIQSIL
;
A
#
# COMPACT_ATOMS: atom_id res chain seq x y z
N SER A 1 -10.68 -70.28 -12.55
CA SER A 1 -11.32 -69.00 -12.85
C SER A 1 -11.17 -68.08 -11.63
N PHE A 2 -10.31 -67.04 -11.74
CA PHE A 2 -10.23 -65.98 -10.76
C PHE A 2 -11.16 -64.84 -11.13
N PRO A 3 -11.92 -64.23 -10.20
CA PRO A 3 -12.73 -63.07 -10.52
C PRO A 3 -11.85 -61.80 -10.51
N THR A 4 -11.89 -61.09 -11.62
CA THR A 4 -11.32 -59.76 -11.80
C THR A 4 -12.02 -58.75 -10.90
N ARG A 5 -11.28 -58.11 -9.96
CA ARG A 5 -11.73 -56.94 -9.20
C ARG A 5 -11.84 -55.76 -10.15
N ARG A 6 -13.04 -55.22 -10.34
CA ARG A 6 -13.25 -53.89 -10.96
C ARG A 6 -12.74 -52.81 -10.05
N SER A 7 -11.78 -52.07 -10.57
CA SER A 7 -11.27 -50.79 -10.01
C SER A 7 -12.23 -49.67 -10.48
N SER A 8 -13.12 -49.20 -9.62
CA SER A 8 -13.82 -47.93 -9.79
C SER A 8 -14.83 -47.71 -8.66
N ASP A 9 -14.35 -47.38 -7.47
CA ASP A 9 -15.12 -46.60 -6.48
C ASP A 9 -14.20 -45.68 -5.72
N LEU A 10 -13.69 -44.64 -6.40
CA LEU A 10 -13.19 -43.46 -5.73
C LEU A 10 -14.44 -42.70 -5.26
N ILE A 11 -14.84 -42.96 -4.02
CA ILE A 11 -15.84 -42.17 -3.33
C ILE A 11 -15.26 -40.78 -3.16
N ALA A 12 -15.77 -39.84 -3.98
CA ALA A 12 -15.48 -38.41 -3.78
C ALA A 12 -16.04 -38.00 -2.41
N ILE A 13 -15.13 -37.73 -1.45
CA ILE A 13 -15.52 -37.21 -0.13
C ILE A 13 -16.13 -35.82 -0.36
N PRO A 14 -17.41 -35.58 -0.02
CA PRO A 14 -18.00 -34.27 -0.19
C PRO A 14 -17.27 -33.27 0.70
N VAL A 15 -16.69 -32.23 0.11
CA VAL A 15 -16.13 -31.10 0.85
C VAL A 15 -17.27 -30.44 1.59
N SER A 16 -17.23 -30.36 2.93
CA SER A 16 -18.29 -29.75 3.72
C SER A 16 -18.51 -28.30 3.28
N ALA A 17 -19.75 -27.80 3.37
CA ALA A 17 -20.10 -26.42 3.03
C ALA A 17 -19.20 -25.41 3.76
N ASP A 18 -18.83 -25.71 5.02
CA ASP A 18 -17.91 -24.90 5.81
C ASP A 18 -16.51 -24.83 5.19
N LYS A 19 -15.97 -25.94 4.68
CA LYS A 19 -14.68 -25.94 3.98
C LYS A 19 -14.73 -25.19 2.64
N MET A 20 -15.87 -25.22 1.95
CA MET A 20 -16.07 -24.43 0.73
C MET A 20 -16.20 -22.95 1.03
N ILE A 21 -16.89 -22.57 2.09
CA ILE A 21 -17.03 -21.17 2.53
C ILE A 21 -15.68 -20.62 2.97
N ILE A 22 -14.91 -21.35 3.79
CA ILE A 22 -13.56 -20.99 4.21
C ILE A 22 -12.63 -20.85 3.00
N ARG A 23 -12.65 -21.80 2.08
CA ARG A 23 -11.83 -21.74 0.87
C ARG A 23 -12.21 -20.56 -0.04
N ARG A 24 -13.50 -20.21 -0.13
CA ARG A 24 -13.98 -19.06 -0.91
C ARG A 24 -13.58 -17.71 -0.25
N LYS A 25 -13.57 -17.64 1.07
CA LYS A 25 -13.14 -16.45 1.82
C LYS A 25 -11.62 -16.20 1.71
N ILE A 26 -10.81 -17.26 1.73
CA ILE A 26 -9.34 -17.17 1.61
C ILE A 26 -8.91 -16.86 0.16
N MET A 27 -9.76 -17.14 -0.84
CA MET A 27 -9.48 -16.95 -2.26
C MET A 27 -10.25 -15.77 -2.87
N SER A 28 -10.66 -14.79 -2.06
CA SER A 28 -11.22 -13.55 -2.62
C SER A 28 -10.14 -12.81 -3.41
N SER A 29 -10.46 -12.39 -4.61
CA SER A 29 -9.59 -11.65 -5.51
C SER A 29 -10.43 -10.66 -6.31
N PHE A 30 -9.78 -9.68 -6.90
CA PHE A 30 -10.39 -8.78 -7.87
C PHE A 30 -9.58 -8.78 -9.17
N LYS A 31 -10.20 -8.39 -10.27
CA LYS A 31 -9.55 -8.33 -11.58
C LYS A 31 -8.69 -7.06 -11.67
N ASN A 32 -7.40 -7.21 -12.00
CA ASN A 32 -6.51 -6.09 -12.25
C ASN A 32 -7.08 -5.15 -13.33
N ALA A 33 -7.62 -5.73 -14.42
CA ALA A 33 -8.19 -4.98 -15.53
C ALA A 33 -9.34 -4.04 -15.15
N ASP A 34 -10.11 -4.37 -14.11
CA ASP A 34 -11.29 -3.61 -13.71
C ASP A 34 -10.98 -2.66 -12.51
N ALA A 35 -9.74 -2.64 -12.02
CA ALA A 35 -9.37 -1.98 -10.77
C ALA A 35 -8.61 -0.66 -10.94
N GLY A 36 -8.61 -0.05 -12.12
CA GLY A 36 -8.04 1.28 -12.36
C GLY A 36 -8.63 2.36 -11.43
N VAL A 37 -9.90 2.20 -11.02
CA VAL A 37 -10.58 3.09 -10.07
C VAL A 37 -9.85 3.22 -8.72
N ILE A 38 -9.03 2.25 -8.31
CA ILE A 38 -8.21 2.33 -7.10
C ILE A 38 -7.20 3.49 -7.23
N VAL A 39 -6.64 3.66 -8.43
CA VAL A 39 -5.68 4.75 -8.71
C VAL A 39 -6.38 6.10 -8.70
N ASP A 40 -7.59 6.19 -9.24
CA ASP A 40 -8.41 7.41 -9.16
C ASP A 40 -8.69 7.80 -7.71
N HIS A 41 -9.00 6.82 -6.85
CA HIS A 41 -9.21 7.05 -5.42
C HIS A 41 -7.93 7.52 -4.72
N LEU A 42 -6.75 6.96 -5.05
CA LEU A 42 -5.46 7.40 -4.52
C LEU A 42 -5.16 8.84 -4.89
N ILE A 43 -5.31 9.19 -6.16
CA ILE A 43 -5.13 10.56 -6.67
C ILE A 43 -6.02 11.52 -5.88
N LYS A 44 -7.31 11.23 -5.82
CA LYS A 44 -8.30 12.06 -5.12
C LYS A 44 -7.98 12.19 -3.62
N THR A 45 -7.61 11.09 -2.96
CA THR A 45 -7.25 11.11 -1.54
C THR A 45 -6.09 12.06 -1.28
N ILE A 46 -5.03 12.01 -2.09
CA ILE A 46 -3.88 12.91 -1.92
C ILE A 46 -4.25 14.36 -2.22
N GLN A 47 -5.07 14.62 -3.25
CA GLN A 47 -5.56 15.97 -3.57
C GLN A 47 -6.36 16.57 -2.40
N GLU A 48 -7.27 15.80 -1.80
CA GLU A 48 -8.09 16.21 -0.65
C GLU A 48 -7.25 16.47 0.61
N GLN A 49 -6.14 15.76 0.78
CA GLN A 49 -5.26 15.88 1.96
C GLN A 49 -4.11 16.89 1.79
N ARG A 50 -4.03 17.57 0.66
CA ARG A 50 -2.96 18.52 0.31
C ARG A 50 -2.68 19.52 1.42
N ASP A 51 -3.70 20.22 1.89
CA ASP A 51 -3.52 21.33 2.84
C ASP A 51 -3.14 20.80 4.22
N TYR A 52 -3.72 19.66 4.64
CA TYR A 52 -3.37 19.02 5.90
C TYR A 52 -1.92 18.50 5.91
N LEU A 53 -1.47 17.87 4.82
CA LEU A 53 -0.08 17.42 4.68
C LEU A 53 0.90 18.60 4.71
N SER A 54 0.56 19.73 4.06
CA SER A 54 1.37 20.94 4.09
C SER A 54 1.39 21.59 5.47
N GLU A 55 0.27 21.59 6.19
CA GLU A 55 0.20 22.11 7.57
C GLU A 55 1.10 21.30 8.53
N ILE A 56 1.04 19.96 8.44
CA ILE A 56 1.88 19.09 9.28
C ILE A 56 3.35 19.31 8.97
N ASP A 57 3.71 19.30 7.70
CA ASP A 57 5.09 19.50 7.27
C ASP A 57 5.60 20.90 7.67
N GLY A 58 4.78 21.93 7.54
CA GLY A 58 5.16 23.29 7.92
C GLY A 58 5.48 23.48 9.42
N LYS A 59 5.10 22.55 10.29
CA LYS A 59 5.42 22.60 11.72
C LYS A 59 6.86 22.19 12.02
N ILE A 60 7.43 21.28 11.23
CA ILE A 60 8.78 20.71 11.45
C ILE A 60 9.62 20.60 10.18
N GLY A 61 9.07 20.97 9.03
CA GLY A 61 9.70 21.00 7.70
C GLY A 61 9.57 22.37 7.06
N ASP A 62 9.36 22.41 5.74
CA ASP A 62 9.21 23.63 4.95
C ASP A 62 7.79 23.80 4.35
N GLY A 63 6.87 22.91 4.66
CA GLY A 63 5.46 22.98 4.27
C GLY A 63 5.19 22.59 2.83
N ASP A 64 6.15 22.01 2.12
CA ASP A 64 6.02 21.70 0.70
C ASP A 64 5.48 20.29 0.41
N HIS A 65 5.40 19.41 1.44
CA HIS A 65 5.02 18.01 1.26
C HIS A 65 3.66 17.83 0.57
N GLY A 66 2.61 18.44 1.09
CA GLY A 66 1.28 18.35 0.48
C GLY A 66 1.21 18.98 -0.90
N ILE A 67 1.93 20.09 -1.11
CA ILE A 67 2.00 20.78 -2.40
C ILE A 67 2.63 19.88 -3.47
N ASN A 68 3.76 19.24 -3.14
CA ASN A 68 4.49 18.38 -4.06
C ASN A 68 3.75 17.07 -4.33
N MET A 69 3.17 16.43 -3.31
CA MET A 69 2.32 15.25 -3.50
C MET A 69 1.14 15.56 -4.43
N ASN A 70 0.41 16.65 -4.15
CA ASN A 70 -0.72 17.08 -4.99
C ASN A 70 -0.29 17.39 -6.41
N LYS A 71 0.85 18.07 -6.61
CA LYS A 71 1.40 18.33 -7.94
C LYS A 71 1.60 17.02 -8.71
N GLY A 72 2.27 16.05 -8.12
CA GLY A 72 2.57 14.78 -8.78
C GLY A 72 1.32 13.99 -9.16
N VAL A 73 0.36 13.83 -8.22
CA VAL A 73 -0.87 13.09 -8.53
C VAL A 73 -1.76 13.82 -9.54
N THR A 74 -1.78 15.17 -9.55
CA THR A 74 -2.54 15.94 -10.56
C THR A 74 -1.91 15.79 -11.94
N MET A 75 -0.59 15.80 -12.05
CA MET A 75 0.10 15.56 -13.32
C MET A 75 -0.17 14.13 -13.84
N CYS A 76 -0.21 13.13 -12.96
CA CYS A 76 -0.58 11.78 -13.33
C CYS A 76 -2.05 11.70 -13.79
N GLU A 77 -2.98 12.34 -13.08
CA GLU A 77 -4.40 12.44 -13.47
C GLU A 77 -4.55 13.01 -14.89
N ASP A 78 -3.82 14.09 -15.19
CA ASP A 78 -3.82 14.70 -16.53
C ASP A 78 -3.25 13.75 -17.60
N LYS A 79 -2.20 12.99 -17.28
CA LYS A 79 -1.62 11.96 -18.18
C LYS A 79 -2.62 10.83 -18.46
N LEU A 80 -3.37 10.37 -17.45
CA LEU A 80 -4.34 9.28 -17.57
C LEU A 80 -5.68 9.69 -18.16
N LYS A 81 -5.95 10.98 -18.27
CA LYS A 81 -7.23 11.51 -18.71
C LYS A 81 -7.66 10.99 -20.07
N GLY A 82 -8.84 10.35 -20.10
CA GLY A 82 -9.41 9.79 -21.34
C GLY A 82 -8.78 8.46 -21.76
N GLN A 83 -7.89 7.89 -20.97
CA GLN A 83 -7.33 6.55 -21.18
C GLN A 83 -8.13 5.52 -20.38
N THR A 84 -8.10 4.29 -20.85
CA THR A 84 -8.53 3.11 -20.07
C THR A 84 -7.25 2.43 -19.59
N TYR A 85 -7.15 2.16 -18.31
CA TYR A 85 -5.99 1.54 -17.69
C TYR A 85 -6.42 0.59 -16.58
N ASN A 86 -5.63 -0.44 -16.34
CA ASN A 86 -5.77 -1.33 -15.20
C ASN A 86 -5.07 -0.75 -13.96
N MET A 87 -5.19 -1.43 -12.81
CA MET A 87 -4.57 -0.95 -11.57
C MET A 87 -3.05 -0.82 -11.70
N SER A 88 -2.39 -1.82 -12.27
CA SER A 88 -0.93 -1.82 -12.39
C SER A 88 -0.42 -0.71 -13.30
N GLU A 89 -1.06 -0.51 -14.47
CA GLU A 89 -0.72 0.58 -15.39
C GLU A 89 -0.90 1.95 -14.73
N GLY A 90 -1.97 2.14 -13.97
CA GLY A 90 -2.20 3.39 -13.24
C GLY A 90 -1.22 3.61 -12.10
N LEU A 91 -0.82 2.55 -11.36
CA LEU A 91 0.23 2.63 -10.34
C LEU A 91 1.60 2.94 -10.95
N CYS A 92 1.94 2.34 -12.11
CA CYS A 92 3.15 2.65 -12.87
C CYS A 92 3.18 4.13 -13.26
N ALA A 93 2.08 4.63 -13.84
CA ALA A 93 1.97 6.04 -14.22
C ALA A 93 2.14 7.00 -13.03
N LEU A 94 1.62 6.64 -11.84
CA LEU A 94 1.87 7.38 -10.59
C LEU A 94 3.34 7.34 -10.20
N GLY A 95 3.95 6.16 -10.22
CA GLY A 95 5.36 5.95 -9.87
C GLY A 95 6.29 6.78 -10.76
N GLU A 96 6.16 6.63 -12.07
CA GLU A 96 6.95 7.38 -13.07
C GLU A 96 6.78 8.90 -12.91
N THR A 97 5.52 9.37 -12.79
CA THR A 97 5.25 10.82 -12.67
C THR A 97 5.89 11.41 -11.41
N LEU A 98 5.79 10.72 -10.27
CA LEU A 98 6.39 11.19 -9.04
C LEU A 98 7.93 11.16 -9.11
N LEU A 99 8.51 10.10 -9.70
CA LEU A 99 9.95 9.96 -9.85
C LEU A 99 10.55 11.03 -10.75
N GLU A 100 9.90 11.33 -11.89
CA GLU A 100 10.43 12.24 -12.91
C GLU A 100 10.15 13.72 -12.60
N ASP A 101 8.96 14.03 -12.09
CA ASP A 101 8.44 15.40 -12.04
C ASP A 101 8.50 16.04 -10.63
N ILE A 102 8.77 15.24 -9.57
CA ILE A 102 8.79 15.72 -8.19
C ILE A 102 10.21 15.65 -7.63
N GLY A 103 10.74 16.80 -7.25
CA GLY A 103 12.09 16.92 -6.70
C GLY A 103 12.22 16.49 -5.25
N GLY A 104 13.46 16.53 -4.76
CA GLY A 104 13.79 16.19 -3.37
C GLY A 104 13.78 14.68 -3.12
N SER A 105 13.60 14.28 -1.87
CA SER A 105 13.51 12.85 -1.49
C SER A 105 12.13 12.24 -1.75
N MET A 106 11.13 13.09 -1.95
CA MET A 106 9.74 12.65 -2.09
C MET A 106 9.52 11.91 -3.41
N GLY A 107 10.01 12.45 -4.52
CA GLY A 107 9.91 11.82 -5.84
C GLY A 107 10.43 10.38 -5.84
N PRO A 108 11.70 10.15 -5.50
CA PRO A 108 12.25 8.79 -5.44
C PRO A 108 11.52 7.86 -4.47
N LEU A 109 11.11 8.32 -3.27
CA LEU A 109 10.47 7.46 -2.27
C LEU A 109 9.06 7.05 -2.70
N TYR A 110 8.21 8.00 -3.13
CA TYR A 110 6.84 7.69 -3.55
C TYR A 110 6.78 7.13 -4.97
N GLY A 111 7.71 7.56 -5.85
CA GLY A 111 7.88 6.95 -7.17
C GLY A 111 8.14 5.45 -7.04
N LEU A 112 9.14 5.07 -6.24
CA LEU A 112 9.45 3.67 -6.02
C LEU A 112 8.34 2.91 -5.28
N LEU A 113 7.63 3.55 -4.31
CA LEU A 113 6.49 2.94 -3.65
C LEU A 113 5.45 2.44 -4.66
N PHE A 114 5.05 3.29 -5.61
CA PHE A 114 4.05 2.95 -6.59
C PHE A 114 4.58 2.03 -7.70
N ASP A 115 5.83 2.19 -8.08
CA ASP A 115 6.51 1.33 -9.05
C ASP A 115 6.59 -0.13 -8.57
N GLU A 116 7.00 -0.36 -7.33
CA GLU A 116 7.03 -1.69 -6.71
C GLU A 116 5.63 -2.31 -6.56
N LEU A 117 4.62 -1.51 -6.21
CA LEU A 117 3.24 -1.97 -6.19
C LEU A 117 2.77 -2.39 -7.58
N SER A 118 3.14 -1.64 -8.62
CA SER A 118 2.85 -1.95 -10.01
C SER A 118 3.55 -3.23 -10.46
N ALA A 119 4.87 -3.30 -10.33
CA ALA A 119 5.70 -4.40 -10.80
C ALA A 119 5.26 -5.76 -10.26
N ALA A 120 4.86 -5.83 -8.98
CA ALA A 120 4.38 -7.07 -8.37
C ALA A 120 3.00 -7.52 -8.89
N SER A 121 2.24 -6.63 -9.55
CA SER A 121 0.88 -6.88 -10.05
C SER A 121 0.74 -6.85 -11.57
N GLU A 122 1.77 -6.42 -12.31
CA GLU A 122 1.72 -6.17 -13.75
C GLU A 122 1.24 -7.38 -14.57
N ASP A 123 1.81 -8.54 -14.33
CA ASP A 123 1.50 -9.77 -15.05
C ASP A 123 0.33 -10.59 -14.40
N GLN A 124 -0.37 -10.00 -13.43
CA GLN A 124 -1.41 -10.71 -12.70
C GLN A 124 -2.81 -10.33 -13.22
N GLU A 125 -3.58 -11.32 -13.65
CA GLU A 125 -4.99 -11.15 -14.04
C GLU A 125 -5.86 -10.93 -12.80
N ASP A 126 -5.65 -11.74 -11.78
CA ASP A 126 -6.35 -11.68 -10.49
C ASP A 126 -5.40 -11.22 -9.40
N ILE A 127 -5.83 -10.22 -8.65
CA ILE A 127 -5.11 -9.74 -7.47
C ILE A 127 -5.76 -10.35 -6.23
N ASP A 128 -5.08 -11.29 -5.63
CA ASP A 128 -5.48 -11.95 -4.38
C ASP A 128 -4.58 -11.53 -3.21
N VAL A 129 -4.81 -12.13 -2.06
CA VAL A 129 -4.05 -11.87 -0.83
C VAL A 129 -2.54 -12.18 -0.98
N GLU A 130 -2.17 -13.15 -1.82
CA GLU A 130 -0.77 -13.51 -2.07
C GLU A 130 -0.08 -12.46 -2.95
N VAL A 131 -0.74 -12.03 -4.03
CA VAL A 131 -0.23 -10.99 -4.92
C VAL A 131 -0.09 -9.67 -4.16
N PHE A 132 -1.12 -9.25 -3.42
CA PHE A 132 -1.06 -8.02 -2.64
C PHE A 132 0.02 -8.08 -1.55
N GLY A 133 0.23 -9.24 -0.93
CA GLY A 133 1.33 -9.46 0.00
C GLY A 133 2.71 -9.22 -0.64
N LYS A 134 2.90 -9.62 -1.90
CA LYS A 134 4.13 -9.30 -2.66
C LYS A 134 4.23 -7.80 -2.98
N MET A 135 3.13 -7.17 -3.39
CA MET A 135 3.08 -5.74 -3.69
C MET A 135 3.57 -4.91 -2.50
N ILE A 136 2.97 -5.11 -1.31
CA ILE A 136 3.33 -4.33 -0.11
C ILE A 136 4.72 -4.69 0.43
N THR A 137 5.19 -5.92 0.20
CA THR A 137 6.54 -6.33 0.58
C THR A 137 7.57 -5.67 -0.31
N GLY A 138 7.41 -5.72 -1.64
CA GLY A 138 8.30 -5.06 -2.61
C GLY A 138 8.39 -3.57 -2.33
N ALA A 139 7.26 -2.89 -2.13
CA ALA A 139 7.24 -1.46 -1.80
C ALA A 139 8.04 -1.13 -0.52
N ALA A 140 7.92 -1.95 0.53
CA ALA A 140 8.65 -1.71 1.78
C ALA A 140 10.16 -2.00 1.63
N GLU A 141 10.53 -3.08 0.95
CA GLU A 141 11.92 -3.48 0.72
C GLU A 141 12.63 -2.51 -0.23
N GLY A 142 12.00 -2.14 -1.35
CA GLY A 142 12.55 -1.18 -2.29
C GLY A 142 12.87 0.17 -1.65
N ILE A 143 11.96 0.70 -0.83
CA ILE A 143 12.22 1.95 -0.10
C ILE A 143 13.39 1.79 0.90
N GLN A 144 13.49 0.64 1.59
CA GLN A 144 14.58 0.37 2.52
C GLN A 144 15.94 0.27 1.81
N GLU A 145 15.99 -0.16 0.55
CA GLU A 145 17.23 -0.21 -0.23
C GLU A 145 17.77 1.17 -0.60
N ILE A 146 16.89 2.12 -0.94
CA ILE A 146 17.30 3.48 -1.35
C ILE A 146 17.38 4.48 -0.19
N SER A 147 16.79 4.15 0.96
CA SER A 147 16.71 5.06 2.11
C SER A 147 17.58 4.56 3.26
N PRO A 148 18.41 5.44 3.88
CA PRO A 148 19.13 5.10 5.09
C PRO A 148 18.23 5.03 6.34
N ALA A 149 16.94 5.42 6.21
CA ALA A 149 15.98 5.47 7.30
C ALA A 149 15.67 4.08 7.84
N LYS A 150 15.38 4.01 9.12
CA LYS A 150 14.98 2.80 9.86
C LYS A 150 13.72 3.07 10.65
N LEU A 151 13.06 2.00 11.07
CA LEU A 151 11.97 2.08 12.03
C LEU A 151 12.41 2.85 13.28
N GLY A 152 11.63 3.84 13.69
CA GLY A 152 11.93 4.74 14.80
C GLY A 152 12.72 6.00 14.40
N ASP A 153 12.92 6.28 13.12
CA ASP A 153 13.61 7.48 12.62
C ASP A 153 12.65 8.63 12.30
N LYS A 154 11.34 8.41 12.46
CA LYS A 154 10.26 9.36 12.19
C LYS A 154 10.17 9.68 10.69
N THR A 155 9.77 8.67 9.91
CA THR A 155 9.64 8.72 8.44
C THR A 155 8.44 7.91 7.97
N LEU A 156 8.19 7.86 6.66
CA LEU A 156 7.17 6.98 6.08
C LEU A 156 7.35 5.50 6.45
N LEU A 157 8.58 5.05 6.72
CA LEU A 157 8.86 3.66 7.10
C LEU A 157 8.25 3.28 8.45
N ASP A 158 8.02 4.25 9.34
CA ASP A 158 7.33 4.01 10.61
C ASP A 158 5.84 3.67 10.43
N THR A 159 5.29 3.94 9.26
CA THR A 159 3.96 3.53 8.84
C THR A 159 4.00 2.27 7.98
N LEU A 160 4.86 2.23 6.97
CA LEU A 160 4.89 1.19 5.94
C LEU A 160 5.36 -0.17 6.47
N ILE A 161 6.44 -0.19 7.27
CA ILE A 161 6.99 -1.45 7.81
C ILE A 161 5.99 -2.17 8.71
N PRO A 162 5.40 -1.52 9.76
CA PRO A 162 4.39 -2.18 10.58
C PRO A 162 3.16 -2.62 9.81
N ALA A 163 2.74 -1.85 8.80
CA ALA A 163 1.62 -2.20 7.93
C ALA A 163 1.88 -3.48 7.14
N LYS A 164 3.03 -3.56 6.47
CA LYS A 164 3.48 -4.74 5.74
C LYS A 164 3.56 -5.97 6.66
N GLU A 165 4.18 -5.83 7.82
CA GLU A 165 4.33 -6.93 8.77
C GLU A 165 2.97 -7.44 9.26
N ALA A 166 2.05 -6.55 9.61
CA ALA A 166 0.71 -6.93 10.07
C ALA A 166 -0.09 -7.65 8.98
N PHE A 167 0.01 -7.21 7.71
CA PHE A 167 -0.61 -7.89 6.58
C PHE A 167 -0.08 -9.31 6.44
N ILE A 168 1.24 -9.49 6.43
CA ILE A 168 1.87 -10.81 6.27
C ILE A 168 1.53 -11.74 7.42
N ILE A 169 1.57 -11.27 8.67
CA ILE A 169 1.19 -12.05 9.85
C ILE A 169 -0.28 -12.50 9.76
N ALA A 170 -1.19 -11.62 9.36
CA ALA A 170 -2.60 -11.95 9.20
C ALA A 170 -2.81 -12.99 8.09
N LYS A 171 -2.12 -12.84 6.96
CA LYS A 171 -2.11 -13.79 5.84
C LYS A 171 -1.61 -15.16 6.26
N GLU A 172 -0.47 -15.23 6.95
CA GLU A 172 0.11 -16.48 7.45
C GLU A 172 -0.79 -17.17 8.51
N ALA A 173 -1.56 -16.38 9.24
CA ALA A 173 -2.58 -16.89 10.17
C ALA A 173 -3.84 -17.40 9.45
N GLY A 174 -3.90 -17.35 8.10
CA GLY A 174 -5.02 -17.83 7.30
C GLY A 174 -6.25 -16.94 7.33
N LYS A 175 -6.09 -15.65 7.65
CA LYS A 175 -7.16 -14.66 7.56
C LYS A 175 -7.54 -14.39 6.10
N ASP A 176 -8.78 -13.97 5.86
CA ASP A 176 -9.21 -13.59 4.53
C ASP A 176 -8.57 -12.26 4.09
N PHE A 177 -8.68 -11.93 2.80
CA PHE A 177 -8.01 -10.76 2.23
C PHE A 177 -8.48 -9.46 2.91
N SER A 178 -9.78 -9.32 3.16
CA SER A 178 -10.33 -8.14 3.85
C SER A 178 -9.80 -8.02 5.28
N GLU A 179 -9.70 -9.12 6.02
CA GLU A 179 -9.13 -9.13 7.37
C GLU A 179 -7.63 -8.80 7.38
N CYS A 180 -6.88 -9.21 6.33
CA CYS A 180 -5.48 -8.83 6.16
C CYS A 180 -5.33 -7.33 5.88
N LEU A 181 -6.20 -6.75 5.05
CA LEU A 181 -6.23 -5.32 4.78
C LEU A 181 -6.59 -4.50 6.03
N ASP A 182 -7.52 -4.98 6.85
CA ASP A 182 -7.84 -4.35 8.15
C ASP A 182 -6.64 -4.36 9.10
N ALA A 183 -5.94 -5.50 9.20
CA ALA A 183 -4.73 -5.61 10.02
C ALA A 183 -3.62 -4.64 9.55
N MET A 184 -3.42 -4.53 8.24
CA MET A 184 -2.50 -3.59 7.61
C MET A 184 -2.86 -2.14 7.97
N ARG A 185 -4.11 -1.76 7.78
CA ARG A 185 -4.61 -0.41 8.04
C ARG A 185 -4.47 -0.01 9.51
N ASP A 186 -4.83 -0.91 10.42
CA ASP A 186 -4.71 -0.68 11.86
C ASP A 186 -3.24 -0.50 12.30
N ALA A 187 -2.33 -1.29 11.75
CA ALA A 187 -0.91 -1.17 12.03
C ALA A 187 -0.32 0.10 11.40
N ALA A 188 -0.70 0.44 10.17
CA ALA A 188 -0.34 1.70 9.51
C ALA A 188 -0.73 2.91 10.36
N LYS A 189 -1.97 2.93 10.88
CA LYS A 189 -2.48 3.98 11.74
C LYS A 189 -1.65 4.13 13.01
N LYS A 190 -1.39 3.03 13.70
CA LYS A 190 -0.57 3.03 14.94
C LYS A 190 0.86 3.51 14.66
N GLY A 191 1.47 3.04 13.58
CA GLY A 191 2.80 3.46 13.16
C GLY A 191 2.85 4.96 12.87
N TRP A 192 1.94 5.47 12.07
CA TRP A 192 1.77 6.90 11.80
C TRP A 192 1.59 7.72 13.09
N GLU A 193 0.63 7.37 13.94
CA GLU A 193 0.35 8.09 15.18
C GLU A 193 1.55 8.10 16.12
N SER A 194 2.35 7.03 16.16
CA SER A 194 3.56 6.92 17.00
C SER A 194 4.64 7.93 16.62
N THR A 195 4.67 8.40 15.37
CA THR A 195 5.65 9.40 14.91
C THR A 195 5.54 10.72 15.68
N LYS A 196 4.39 11.02 16.28
CA LYS A 196 4.19 12.21 17.10
C LYS A 196 5.15 12.27 18.28
N ASP A 197 5.43 11.13 18.90
CA ASP A 197 6.29 11.05 20.09
C ASP A 197 7.77 10.80 19.77
N MET A 198 8.09 10.58 18.49
CA MET A 198 9.46 10.38 18.03
C MET A 198 10.20 11.69 17.81
N ILE A 199 11.54 11.62 17.89
CA ILE A 199 12.45 12.67 17.42
C ILE A 199 12.89 12.31 16.01
N ALA A 200 12.77 13.25 15.07
CA ALA A 200 13.22 13.02 13.70
C ALA A 200 14.74 12.87 13.64
N LYS A 201 15.20 11.80 13.00
CA LYS A 201 16.65 11.52 12.83
C LYS A 201 17.11 11.74 11.39
N ILE A 202 16.18 11.75 10.45
CA ILE A 202 16.43 11.89 9.01
C ILE A 202 15.53 13.00 8.44
N GLY A 203 15.90 13.51 7.27
CA GLY A 203 15.16 14.55 6.59
C GLY A 203 15.35 15.95 7.19
N ARG A 204 14.52 16.90 6.75
CA ARG A 204 14.61 18.31 7.16
C ARG A 204 14.31 18.53 8.64
N SER A 205 13.32 17.80 9.15
CA SER A 205 12.89 17.85 10.55
C SER A 205 13.95 17.39 11.55
N SER A 206 14.94 16.59 11.12
CA SER A 206 16.04 16.15 11.99
C SER A 206 16.89 17.32 12.54
N ARG A 207 16.95 18.44 11.81
CA ARG A 207 17.66 19.65 12.24
C ARG A 207 17.05 20.30 13.48
N LEU A 208 15.81 19.97 13.81
CA LEU A 208 15.09 20.50 14.96
C LEU A 208 15.37 19.71 16.25
N GLY A 209 15.90 18.48 16.15
CA GLY A 209 16.13 17.61 17.30
C GLY A 209 14.85 17.41 18.13
N GLU A 210 14.91 17.65 19.44
CA GLU A 210 13.75 17.53 20.35
C GLU A 210 12.53 18.38 19.94
N ARG A 211 12.73 19.49 19.24
CA ARG A 211 11.61 20.32 18.76
C ARG A 211 10.76 19.66 17.66
N SER A 212 11.24 18.55 17.08
CA SER A 212 10.45 17.74 16.13
C SER A 212 9.44 16.84 16.84
N ARG A 213 9.55 16.62 18.15
CA ARG A 213 8.59 15.86 18.96
C ARG A 213 7.29 16.65 19.13
N GLY A 214 6.17 15.91 19.24
CA GLY A 214 4.83 16.49 19.42
C GLY A 214 4.09 16.77 18.10
N VAL A 215 4.75 16.59 16.96
CA VAL A 215 4.17 16.75 15.63
C VAL A 215 4.25 15.43 14.88
N LEU A 216 3.24 15.09 14.09
CA LEU A 216 3.25 13.92 13.20
C LEU A 216 4.28 14.12 12.08
N ASP A 217 4.82 13.02 11.55
CA ASP A 217 5.66 13.09 10.35
C ASP A 217 4.78 13.17 9.08
N ALA A 218 5.11 14.09 8.17
CA ALA A 218 4.34 14.30 6.95
C ALA A 218 4.41 13.08 6.01
N GLY A 219 5.59 12.46 5.89
CA GLY A 219 5.77 11.24 5.09
C GLY A 219 5.00 10.05 5.67
N ALA A 220 5.06 9.83 6.98
CA ALA A 220 4.25 8.82 7.66
C ALA A 220 2.75 9.07 7.47
N THR A 221 2.32 10.35 7.46
CA THR A 221 0.92 10.75 7.29
C THR A 221 0.42 10.43 5.88
N SER A 222 1.14 10.82 4.85
CA SER A 222 0.74 10.51 3.46
C SER A 222 0.82 9.03 3.15
N CYS A 223 1.79 8.31 3.71
CA CYS A 223 1.86 6.85 3.62
C CYS A 223 0.61 6.18 4.25
N TYR A 224 0.18 6.66 5.42
CA TYR A 224 -1.06 6.17 6.04
C TYR A 224 -2.28 6.40 5.14
N PHE A 225 -2.45 7.59 4.57
CA PHE A 225 -3.58 7.87 3.68
C PHE A 225 -3.56 7.00 2.41
N ILE A 226 -2.39 6.74 1.85
CA ILE A 226 -2.24 5.82 0.71
C ILE A 226 -2.67 4.40 1.09
N LEU A 227 -2.18 3.86 2.21
CA LEU A 227 -2.49 2.50 2.65
C LEU A 227 -3.96 2.34 3.08
N ASP A 228 -4.54 3.33 3.75
CA ASP A 228 -5.96 3.35 4.11
C ASP A 228 -6.86 3.41 2.88
N CYS A 229 -6.50 4.23 1.89
CA CYS A 229 -7.20 4.32 0.61
C CYS A 229 -7.10 3.01 -0.18
N LEU A 230 -5.92 2.40 -0.28
CA LEU A 230 -5.73 1.09 -0.92
C LEU A 230 -6.63 0.04 -0.26
N ALA A 231 -6.56 -0.08 1.07
CA ALA A 231 -7.36 -1.06 1.80
C ALA A 231 -8.87 -0.86 1.57
N SER A 232 -9.35 0.37 1.72
CA SER A 232 -10.78 0.70 1.57
C SER A 232 -11.27 0.49 0.13
N SER A 233 -10.46 0.89 -0.87
CA SER A 233 -10.81 0.73 -2.28
C SER A 233 -10.85 -0.74 -2.68
N ILE A 234 -9.86 -1.54 -2.28
CA ILE A 234 -9.84 -2.98 -2.53
C ILE A 234 -11.03 -3.67 -1.85
N GLN A 235 -11.31 -3.37 -0.58
CA GLN A 235 -12.45 -3.94 0.14
C GLN A 235 -13.79 -3.63 -0.52
N SER A 236 -13.91 -2.52 -1.24
CA SER A 236 -15.14 -2.14 -1.94
C SER A 236 -15.42 -2.96 -3.20
N ILE A 237 -14.41 -3.67 -3.73
CA ILE A 237 -14.51 -4.45 -4.97
C ILE A 237 -14.26 -5.96 -4.75
N LEU A 238 -13.94 -6.40 -3.52
CA LEU A 238 -13.84 -7.82 -3.12
C LEU A 238 -15.23 -8.44 -2.89
#